data_794e4f9856aa69abe6a5b1ec47b446bb
#
_entry.id   794e4f9856aa69abe6a5b1ec47b446bb
#
_cell.length_a   1.000
_cell.length_b   1.000
_cell.length_c   1.000
_cell.angle_alpha   90.00
_cell.angle_beta   90.00
_cell.angle_gamma   90.00
#
_symmetry.space_group_name_H-M   'P 1'
#
loop_
_entity.id
_entity.type
_entity.pdbx_description
1 polymer ?
#
loop_
_entity_poly.entity_id
_entity_poly.type
_entity_poly.pdbx_seq_one_letter_code
_entity_poly.pdbx_strand_id
1 'polypeptide(L)'
;MTSATNVLNVKPHKEAVHTGIDDADRKIIAKALSGILTDTYLLVIKSHVYHWNVVGPLFQPIHEMTEGHYENLFQACDVLAERIRALGHPAPLTDKQVLADGNISIDKTSTTAREMVEELVADHEGLCRTMRECAEMAEQKGDLVSHDLLTARLTYHEKAIWMLRAIITE
;
A
#
# COMPACT_ATOMS: atom_id res chain seq x y z
N MET A 1 15.91 -22.51 38.99
CA MET A 1 14.78 -22.99 38.13
C MET A 1 14.44 -21.88 37.16
N THR A 2 14.96 -21.95 35.95
CA THR A 2 14.63 -21.00 34.87
C THR A 2 13.20 -21.28 34.46
N SER A 3 12.32 -20.29 34.68
CA SER A 3 10.93 -20.30 34.20
C SER A 3 10.96 -20.58 32.69
N ALA A 4 10.34 -21.66 32.26
CA ALA A 4 10.11 -21.89 30.83
C ALA A 4 9.27 -20.72 30.31
N THR A 5 9.90 -19.82 29.58
CA THR A 5 9.21 -18.71 28.91
C THR A 5 8.16 -19.34 27.99
N ASN A 6 6.89 -19.05 28.24
CA ASN A 6 5.81 -19.61 27.43
C ASN A 6 5.90 -18.98 26.03
N VAL A 7 6.61 -19.63 25.14
CA VAL A 7 6.92 -19.15 23.76
C VAL A 7 5.67 -18.79 22.95
N LEU A 8 4.50 -19.28 23.35
CA LEU A 8 3.22 -18.99 22.69
C LEU A 8 2.57 -17.65 23.13
N ASN A 9 3.12 -17.01 24.17
CA ASN A 9 2.56 -15.76 24.71
C ASN A 9 3.35 -14.50 24.31
N VAL A 10 4.33 -14.63 23.42
CA VAL A 10 5.08 -13.48 22.92
C VAL A 10 4.23 -12.69 21.94
N LYS A 11 4.04 -11.40 22.21
CA LYS A 11 3.29 -10.49 21.34
C LYS A 11 4.25 -9.71 20.43
N PRO A 12 3.83 -9.32 19.23
CA PRO A 12 4.60 -8.39 18.40
C PRO A 12 4.92 -7.12 19.19
N HIS A 13 6.17 -6.75 19.22
CA HIS A 13 6.67 -5.60 19.95
C HIS A 13 7.71 -4.84 19.14
N LYS A 14 8.05 -3.64 19.59
CA LYS A 14 9.17 -2.86 19.06
C LYS A 14 10.48 -3.58 19.35
N GLU A 15 11.35 -3.64 18.34
CA GLU A 15 12.66 -4.27 18.44
C GLU A 15 13.78 -3.21 18.37
N ALA A 16 14.90 -3.45 19.04
CA ALA A 16 16.10 -2.65 18.88
C ALA A 16 16.77 -2.97 17.54
N VAL A 17 16.98 -1.95 16.73
CA VAL A 17 17.61 -2.07 15.41
C VAL A 17 18.77 -1.09 15.32
N HIS A 18 19.95 -1.57 14.87
CA HIS A 18 21.20 -0.79 14.82
C HIS A 18 21.77 -0.75 13.39
N THR A 19 21.00 -0.22 12.45
CA THR A 19 21.35 -0.16 11.01
C THR A 19 21.83 1.23 10.55
N GLY A 20 22.13 2.13 11.48
CA GLY A 20 22.60 3.48 11.16
C GLY A 20 21.50 4.53 11.01
N ILE A 21 20.24 4.17 11.24
CA ILE A 21 19.10 5.10 11.27
C ILE A 21 18.65 5.28 12.72
N ASP A 22 18.48 6.51 13.17
CA ASP A 22 18.03 6.82 14.51
C ASP A 22 16.65 6.27 14.82
N ASP A 23 16.42 5.88 16.08
CA ASP A 23 15.16 5.28 16.52
C ASP A 23 13.94 6.18 16.27
N ALA A 24 14.07 7.48 16.49
CA ALA A 24 13.01 8.45 16.22
C ALA A 24 12.66 8.51 14.72
N ASP A 25 13.66 8.45 13.86
CA ASP A 25 13.48 8.47 12.40
C ASP A 25 12.87 7.17 11.89
N ARG A 26 13.31 6.00 12.38
CA ARG A 26 12.66 4.72 12.08
C ARG A 26 11.19 4.70 12.43
N LYS A 27 10.83 5.29 13.59
CA LYS A 27 9.42 5.39 14.04
C LYS A 27 8.57 6.24 13.08
N ILE A 28 9.10 7.37 12.63
CA ILE A 28 8.39 8.27 11.70
C ILE A 28 8.18 7.59 10.36
N ILE A 29 9.22 6.97 9.81
CA ILE A 29 9.17 6.25 8.53
C ILE A 29 8.20 5.06 8.63
N ALA A 30 8.27 4.24 9.68
CA ALA A 30 7.38 3.11 9.88
C ALA A 30 5.91 3.54 9.96
N LYS A 31 5.62 4.68 10.60
CA LYS A 31 4.26 5.24 10.65
C LYS A 31 3.76 5.66 9.26
N ALA A 32 4.60 6.33 8.46
CA ALA A 32 4.23 6.72 7.10
C ALA A 32 4.02 5.50 6.19
N LEU A 33 4.90 4.50 6.27
CA LEU A 33 4.74 3.23 5.55
C LEU A 33 3.47 2.48 5.97
N SER A 34 3.05 2.59 7.23
CA SER A 34 1.80 1.98 7.70
C SER A 34 0.56 2.58 7.03
N GLY A 35 0.53 3.89 6.81
CA GLY A 35 -0.53 4.56 6.03
C GLY A 35 -0.55 4.08 4.57
N ILE A 36 0.63 4.01 3.93
CA ILE A 36 0.76 3.52 2.56
C ILE A 36 0.33 2.06 2.45
N LEU A 37 0.69 1.21 3.41
CA LEU A 37 0.24 -0.18 3.48
C LEU A 37 -1.28 -0.28 3.55
N THR A 38 -1.90 0.54 4.40
CA THR A 38 -3.36 0.61 4.55
C THR A 38 -4.03 0.97 3.23
N ASP A 39 -3.60 2.05 2.58
CA ASP A 39 -4.15 2.49 1.29
C ASP A 39 -3.92 1.44 0.19
N THR A 40 -2.77 0.75 0.22
CA THR A 40 -2.49 -0.34 -0.72
C THR A 40 -3.48 -1.50 -0.54
N TYR A 41 -3.81 -1.91 0.69
CA TYR A 41 -4.83 -2.93 0.95
C TYR A 41 -6.24 -2.49 0.52
N LEU A 42 -6.61 -1.24 0.78
CA LEU A 42 -7.90 -0.72 0.33
C LEU A 42 -8.01 -0.72 -1.20
N LEU A 43 -6.90 -0.42 -1.88
CA LEU A 43 -6.85 -0.49 -3.34
C LEU A 43 -6.89 -1.93 -3.88
N VAL A 44 -6.34 -2.92 -3.17
CA VAL A 44 -6.55 -4.36 -3.47
C VAL A 44 -8.04 -4.69 -3.45
N ILE A 45 -8.73 -4.30 -2.37
CA ILE A 45 -10.18 -4.56 -2.22
C ILE A 45 -10.96 -3.89 -3.35
N LYS A 46 -10.71 -2.62 -3.64
CA LYS A 46 -11.38 -1.88 -4.71
C LYS A 46 -11.13 -2.51 -6.08
N SER A 47 -9.90 -2.89 -6.39
CA SER A 47 -9.55 -3.58 -7.64
C SER A 47 -10.28 -4.91 -7.78
N HIS A 48 -10.43 -5.71 -6.71
CA HIS A 48 -11.24 -6.93 -6.71
C HIS A 48 -12.73 -6.65 -6.98
N VAL A 49 -13.30 -5.65 -6.31
CA VAL A 49 -14.72 -5.30 -6.51
C VAL A 49 -14.97 -4.88 -7.95
N TYR A 50 -14.08 -4.10 -8.55
CA TYR A 50 -14.23 -3.66 -9.94
C TYR A 50 -13.96 -4.78 -10.94
N HIS A 51 -12.99 -5.67 -10.66
CA HIS A 51 -12.75 -6.88 -11.45
C HIS A 51 -13.99 -7.75 -11.57
N TRP A 52 -14.73 -7.94 -10.49
CA TRP A 52 -15.95 -8.79 -10.49
C TRP A 52 -17.17 -8.11 -11.10
N ASN A 53 -17.28 -6.79 -11.02
CA ASN A 53 -18.53 -6.08 -11.29
C ASN A 53 -18.50 -5.23 -12.58
N VAL A 54 -17.36 -5.08 -13.25
CA VAL A 54 -17.30 -4.37 -14.51
C VAL A 54 -18.11 -5.08 -15.59
N VAL A 55 -18.86 -4.32 -16.40
CA VAL A 55 -19.69 -4.84 -17.49
C VAL A 55 -19.60 -3.94 -18.72
N GLY A 56 -20.04 -4.43 -19.86
CA GLY A 56 -20.15 -3.67 -21.12
C GLY A 56 -18.92 -3.80 -22.01
N PRO A 57 -18.76 -2.88 -23.00
CA PRO A 57 -17.73 -3.01 -24.04
C PRO A 57 -16.29 -3.00 -23.52
N LEU A 58 -16.05 -2.43 -22.33
CA LEU A 58 -14.75 -2.36 -21.67
C LEU A 58 -14.53 -3.50 -20.65
N PHE A 59 -15.43 -4.49 -20.59
CA PHE A 59 -15.35 -5.59 -19.63
C PHE A 59 -13.98 -6.27 -19.64
N GLN A 60 -13.58 -6.83 -20.78
CA GLN A 60 -12.38 -7.64 -20.85
C GLN A 60 -11.11 -6.84 -20.48
N PRO A 61 -10.81 -5.68 -21.07
CA PRO A 61 -9.59 -4.96 -20.73
C PRO A 61 -9.54 -4.47 -19.27
N ILE A 62 -10.66 -4.08 -18.67
CA ILE A 62 -10.70 -3.65 -17.27
C ILE A 62 -10.60 -4.87 -16.33
N HIS A 63 -11.29 -5.96 -16.63
CA HIS A 63 -11.23 -7.21 -15.87
C HIS A 63 -9.80 -7.74 -15.77
N GLU A 64 -9.10 -7.89 -16.92
CA GLU A 64 -7.72 -8.36 -16.95
C GLU A 64 -6.74 -7.38 -16.30
N MET A 65 -6.94 -6.06 -16.49
CA MET A 65 -6.08 -5.05 -15.87
C MET A 65 -6.22 -5.02 -14.36
N THR A 66 -7.45 -5.06 -13.84
CA THR A 66 -7.69 -5.06 -12.39
C THR A 66 -7.21 -6.35 -11.72
N GLU A 67 -7.20 -7.48 -12.44
CA GLU A 67 -6.53 -8.72 -11.98
C GLU A 67 -5.05 -8.48 -11.74
N GLY A 68 -4.33 -7.98 -12.72
CA GLY A 68 -2.91 -7.63 -12.55
C GLY A 68 -2.67 -6.58 -11.46
N HIS A 69 -3.62 -5.68 -11.24
CA HIS A 69 -3.54 -4.68 -10.17
C HIS A 69 -3.63 -5.34 -8.78
N TYR A 70 -4.70 -6.11 -8.49
CA TYR A 70 -4.83 -6.67 -7.14
C TYR A 70 -3.73 -7.68 -6.81
N GLU A 71 -3.25 -8.45 -7.78
CA GLU A 71 -2.12 -9.36 -7.57
C GLU A 71 -0.83 -8.63 -7.19
N ASN A 72 -0.47 -7.58 -7.96
CA ASN A 72 0.72 -6.80 -7.69
C ASN A 72 0.62 -6.01 -6.37
N LEU A 73 -0.54 -5.41 -6.10
CA LEU A 73 -0.78 -4.65 -4.87
C LEU A 73 -0.75 -5.57 -3.65
N PHE A 74 -1.28 -6.79 -3.74
CA PHE A 74 -1.24 -7.76 -2.65
C PHE A 74 0.19 -8.15 -2.28
N GLN A 75 1.05 -8.40 -3.29
CA GLN A 75 2.48 -8.64 -3.06
C GLN A 75 3.16 -7.41 -2.43
N ALA A 76 2.81 -6.21 -2.87
CA ALA A 76 3.35 -4.97 -2.31
C ALA A 76 2.98 -4.77 -0.83
N CYS A 77 1.80 -5.24 -0.40
CA CYS A 77 1.40 -5.19 1.01
C CYS A 77 2.37 -5.96 1.90
N ASP A 78 2.79 -7.15 1.47
CA ASP A 78 3.75 -7.98 2.22
C ASP A 78 5.11 -7.27 2.35
N VAL A 79 5.65 -6.78 1.24
CA VAL A 79 6.93 -6.06 1.21
C VAL A 79 6.90 -4.80 2.10
N LEU A 80 5.81 -4.03 2.08
CA LEU A 80 5.64 -2.85 2.94
C LEU A 80 5.56 -3.24 4.42
N ALA A 81 4.80 -4.29 4.74
CA ALA A 81 4.67 -4.79 6.11
C ALA A 81 6.01 -5.31 6.66
N GLU A 82 6.75 -6.08 5.87
CA GLU A 82 8.09 -6.56 6.23
C GLU A 82 9.10 -5.42 6.38
N ARG A 83 9.00 -4.36 5.55
CA ARG A 83 9.85 -3.17 5.73
C ARG A 83 9.57 -2.47 7.05
N ILE A 84 8.32 -2.34 7.48
CA ILE A 84 7.95 -1.82 8.80
C ILE A 84 8.57 -2.68 9.92
N ARG A 85 8.53 -4.01 9.76
CA ARG A 85 9.17 -4.94 10.70
C ARG A 85 10.69 -4.77 10.74
N ALA A 86 11.33 -4.63 9.59
CA ALA A 86 12.78 -4.40 9.48
C ALA A 86 13.23 -3.07 10.11
N LEU A 87 12.34 -2.07 10.19
CA LEU A 87 12.56 -0.83 10.94
C LEU A 87 12.40 -0.98 12.45
N GLY A 88 12.05 -2.18 12.94
CA GLY A 88 11.89 -2.49 14.37
C GLY A 88 10.49 -2.21 14.91
N HIS A 89 9.50 -1.97 14.07
CA HIS A 89 8.13 -1.68 14.48
C HIS A 89 7.16 -2.79 14.10
N PRO A 90 6.08 -3.04 14.88
CA PRO A 90 5.00 -3.92 14.44
C PRO A 90 4.30 -3.33 13.22
N ALA A 91 3.97 -4.18 12.24
CA ALA A 91 3.07 -3.80 11.16
C ALA A 91 1.64 -3.59 11.70
N PRO A 92 0.79 -2.78 11.05
CA PRO A 92 -0.61 -2.60 11.44
C PRO A 92 -1.33 -3.95 11.52
N LEU A 93 -1.99 -4.23 12.65
CA LEU A 93 -2.52 -5.56 12.94
C LEU A 93 -4.04 -5.61 13.06
N THR A 94 -4.75 -4.48 12.97
CA THR A 94 -6.19 -4.49 13.21
C THR A 94 -6.96 -3.92 12.02
N ASP A 95 -8.08 -4.58 11.73
CA ASP A 95 -9.12 -4.12 10.82
C ASP A 95 -9.55 -2.66 11.07
N LYS A 96 -9.65 -2.28 12.35
CA LYS A 96 -9.98 -0.90 12.73
C LYS A 96 -8.90 0.12 12.35
N GLN A 97 -7.63 -0.24 12.43
CA GLN A 97 -6.54 0.63 11.97
C GLN A 97 -6.49 0.71 10.44
N VAL A 98 -6.67 -0.41 9.75
CA VAL A 98 -6.72 -0.44 8.28
C VAL A 98 -7.84 0.44 7.75
N LEU A 99 -9.00 0.47 8.39
CA LEU A 99 -10.14 1.30 7.93
C LEU A 99 -10.05 2.77 8.39
N ALA A 100 -9.39 3.05 9.51
CA ALA A 100 -9.35 4.40 10.09
C ALA A 100 -8.20 5.27 9.55
N ASP A 101 -7.09 4.66 9.16
CA ASP A 101 -5.87 5.36 8.72
C ASP A 101 -5.75 5.45 7.18
N GLY A 102 -6.71 4.89 6.43
CA GLY A 102 -6.71 4.90 4.97
C GLY A 102 -7.32 6.17 4.37
N ASN A 103 -6.73 6.64 3.29
CA ASN A 103 -7.25 7.76 2.49
C ASN A 103 -8.15 7.29 1.33
N ILE A 104 -8.10 6.00 0.98
CA ILE A 104 -8.90 5.41 -0.09
C ILE A 104 -10.27 5.03 0.45
N SER A 105 -11.32 5.60 -0.14
CA SER A 105 -12.70 5.24 0.20
C SER A 105 -13.13 3.98 -0.56
N ILE A 106 -13.74 3.05 0.17
CA ILE A 106 -14.40 1.86 -0.38
C ILE A 106 -15.94 1.95 -0.27
N ASP A 107 -16.46 3.05 0.28
CA ASP A 107 -17.90 3.22 0.56
C ASP A 107 -18.71 3.58 -0.70
N LYS A 108 -18.05 4.09 -1.74
CA LYS A 108 -18.68 4.38 -3.02
C LYS A 108 -18.32 3.28 -4.00
N THR A 109 -19.31 2.52 -4.41
CA THR A 109 -19.18 1.65 -5.57
C THR A 109 -19.60 2.43 -6.82
N SER A 110 -18.64 2.77 -7.65
CA SER A 110 -18.91 3.28 -8.99
C SER A 110 -19.74 2.29 -9.78
N THR A 111 -20.69 2.80 -10.54
CA THR A 111 -21.69 1.98 -11.23
C THR A 111 -21.34 1.71 -12.69
N THR A 112 -20.53 2.55 -13.31
CA THR A 112 -20.11 2.42 -14.72
C THR A 112 -18.63 2.07 -14.84
N ALA A 113 -18.27 1.38 -15.93
CA ALA A 113 -16.87 1.06 -16.22
C ALA A 113 -15.96 2.30 -16.27
N ARG A 114 -16.47 3.43 -16.81
CA ARG A 114 -15.73 4.71 -16.84
C ARG A 114 -15.46 5.23 -15.43
N GLU A 115 -16.49 5.30 -14.58
CA GLU A 115 -16.35 5.76 -13.20
C GLU A 115 -15.37 4.87 -12.40
N MET A 116 -15.43 3.55 -12.57
CA MET A 116 -14.50 2.62 -11.96
C MET A 116 -13.04 2.93 -12.32
N VAL A 117 -12.77 3.21 -13.60
CA VAL A 117 -11.43 3.57 -14.08
C VAL A 117 -11.00 4.93 -13.54
N GLU A 118 -11.88 5.93 -13.54
CA GLU A 118 -11.60 7.28 -13.04
C GLU A 118 -11.27 7.25 -11.54
N GLU A 119 -12.00 6.46 -10.75
CA GLU A 119 -11.69 6.27 -9.32
C GLU A 119 -10.35 5.56 -9.10
N LEU A 120 -10.06 4.48 -9.84
CA LEU A 120 -8.76 3.83 -9.74
C LEU A 120 -7.60 4.79 -10.08
N VAL A 121 -7.76 5.62 -11.11
CA VAL A 121 -6.77 6.66 -11.46
C VAL A 121 -6.56 7.61 -10.29
N ALA A 122 -7.64 8.11 -9.68
CA ALA A 122 -7.55 9.06 -8.57
C ALA A 122 -6.87 8.44 -7.33
N ASP A 123 -7.18 7.18 -7.03
CA ASP A 123 -6.58 6.45 -5.91
C ASP A 123 -5.08 6.19 -6.14
N HIS A 124 -4.69 5.72 -7.32
CA HIS A 124 -3.28 5.56 -7.68
C HIS A 124 -2.51 6.88 -7.61
N GLU A 125 -3.11 7.99 -8.07
CA GLU A 125 -2.50 9.33 -7.99
C GLU A 125 -2.36 9.81 -6.55
N GLY A 126 -3.35 9.54 -5.70
CA GLY A 126 -3.30 9.81 -4.26
C GLY A 126 -2.12 9.09 -3.61
N LEU A 127 -2.02 7.78 -3.84
CA LEU A 127 -0.90 6.96 -3.37
C LEU A 127 0.45 7.45 -3.88
N CYS A 128 0.56 7.86 -5.14
CA CYS A 128 1.80 8.42 -5.68
C CYS A 128 2.25 9.68 -4.91
N ARG A 129 1.32 10.56 -4.55
CA ARG A 129 1.66 11.76 -3.75
C ARG A 129 2.20 11.38 -2.37
N THR A 130 1.48 10.51 -1.65
CA THR A 130 1.88 10.04 -0.33
C THR A 130 3.22 9.28 -0.36
N MET A 131 3.43 8.43 -1.37
CA MET A 131 4.69 7.71 -1.54
C MET A 131 5.87 8.64 -1.82
N ARG A 132 5.70 9.73 -2.62
CA ARG A 132 6.77 10.72 -2.85
C ARG A 132 7.17 11.42 -1.56
N GLU A 133 6.20 11.93 -0.82
CA GLU A 133 6.47 12.58 0.46
C GLU A 133 7.21 11.65 1.43
N CYS A 134 6.80 10.38 1.50
CA CYS A 134 7.46 9.39 2.34
C CYS A 134 8.87 9.02 1.82
N ALA A 135 9.07 8.91 0.51
CA ALA A 135 10.36 8.61 -0.09
C ALA A 135 11.39 9.73 0.17
N GLU A 136 10.99 10.98 -0.04
CA GLU A 136 11.82 12.16 0.24
C GLU A 136 12.19 12.23 1.73
N MET A 137 11.23 11.98 2.61
CA MET A 137 11.47 11.93 4.06
C MET A 137 12.43 10.81 4.43
N ALA A 138 12.29 9.62 3.84
CA ALA A 138 13.17 8.48 4.09
C ALA A 138 14.61 8.78 3.65
N GLU A 139 14.80 9.38 2.48
CA GLU A 139 16.09 9.81 1.98
C GLU A 139 16.78 10.81 2.92
N GLN A 140 16.05 11.86 3.35
CA GLN A 140 16.55 12.87 4.29
C GLN A 140 17.00 12.28 5.64
N LYS A 141 16.43 11.15 6.03
CA LYS A 141 16.74 10.41 7.25
C LYS A 141 17.74 9.27 7.04
N GLY A 142 18.31 9.15 5.85
CA GLY A 142 19.30 8.14 5.51
C GLY A 142 18.73 6.73 5.30
N ASP A 143 17.41 6.58 5.19
CA ASP A 143 16.76 5.31 4.90
C ASP A 143 16.64 5.08 3.38
N LEU A 144 17.75 4.72 2.78
CA LEU A 144 17.85 4.45 1.35
C LEU A 144 16.98 3.26 0.92
N VAL A 145 16.75 2.29 1.81
CA VAL A 145 15.96 1.09 1.50
C VAL A 145 14.47 1.43 1.37
N SER A 146 13.91 2.23 2.29
CA SER A 146 12.53 2.68 2.17
C SER A 146 12.36 3.65 0.98
N HIS A 147 13.34 4.51 0.71
CA HIS A 147 13.35 5.37 -0.47
C HIS A 147 13.29 4.56 -1.77
N ASP A 148 14.18 3.57 -1.93
CA ASP A 148 14.25 2.73 -3.13
C ASP A 148 12.97 1.90 -3.33
N LEU A 149 12.46 1.28 -2.25
CA LEU A 149 11.21 0.54 -2.26
C LEU A 149 10.05 1.41 -2.77
N LEU A 150 9.91 2.63 -2.26
CA LEU A 150 8.85 3.55 -2.66
C LEU A 150 9.04 4.07 -4.08
N THR A 151 10.27 4.28 -4.53
CA THR A 151 10.60 4.63 -5.92
C THR A 151 10.17 3.54 -6.90
N ALA A 152 10.42 2.27 -6.55
CA ALA A 152 9.94 1.13 -7.34
C ALA A 152 8.41 1.08 -7.39
N ARG A 153 7.74 1.36 -6.26
CA ARG A 153 6.28 1.42 -6.20
C ARG A 153 5.71 2.56 -7.05
N LEU A 154 6.32 3.74 -7.03
CA LEU A 154 5.95 4.87 -7.89
C LEU A 154 5.99 4.49 -9.37
N THR A 155 7.04 3.80 -9.80
CA THR A 155 7.15 3.30 -11.19
C THR A 155 5.95 2.45 -11.59
N TYR A 156 5.50 1.57 -10.71
CA TYR A 156 4.32 0.74 -10.94
C TYR A 156 3.03 1.58 -11.03
N HIS A 157 2.79 2.45 -10.05
CA HIS A 157 1.55 3.23 -9.98
C HIS A 157 1.43 4.23 -11.13
N GLU A 158 2.50 4.89 -11.53
CA GLU A 158 2.50 5.80 -12.67
C GLU A 158 2.20 5.08 -13.99
N LYS A 159 2.73 3.87 -14.17
CA LYS A 159 2.38 3.02 -15.31
C LYS A 159 0.90 2.62 -15.28
N ALA A 160 0.37 2.23 -14.13
CA ALA A 160 -1.04 1.88 -13.96
C ALA A 160 -1.95 3.06 -14.31
N ILE A 161 -1.64 4.27 -13.84
CA ILE A 161 -2.37 5.51 -14.17
C ILE A 161 -2.40 5.73 -15.69
N TRP A 162 -1.23 5.64 -16.34
CA TRP A 162 -1.16 5.80 -17.79
C TRP A 162 -2.05 4.80 -18.53
N MET A 163 -1.98 3.52 -18.18
CA MET A 163 -2.74 2.45 -18.82
C MET A 163 -4.25 2.61 -18.59
N LEU A 164 -4.66 2.94 -17.35
CA LEU A 164 -6.07 3.19 -17.00
C LEU A 164 -6.64 4.36 -17.80
N ARG A 165 -5.93 5.47 -17.89
CA ARG A 165 -6.34 6.64 -18.67
C ARG A 165 -6.48 6.31 -20.16
N ALA A 166 -5.56 5.51 -20.71
CA ALA A 166 -5.60 5.11 -22.11
C ALA A 166 -6.88 4.32 -22.49
N ILE A 167 -7.46 3.57 -21.54
CA ILE A 167 -8.70 2.80 -21.76
C ILE A 167 -9.91 3.72 -21.99
N ILE A 168 -9.97 4.84 -21.30
CA ILE A 168 -11.12 5.76 -21.31
C ILE A 168 -10.91 7.03 -22.12
N THR A 169 -9.78 7.15 -22.83
CA THR A 169 -9.52 8.26 -23.76
C THR A 169 -10.46 8.15 -24.97
N GLU A 170 -11.12 9.27 -25.31
CA GLU A 170 -12.00 9.42 -26.48
C GLU A 170 -11.21 9.83 -27.72
#